data_83b6db0cb673ffbf5aca303f2b29416e
#
_entry.id   83b6db0cb673ffbf5aca303f2b29416e
#
_cell.length_a   1.000
_cell.length_b   1.000
_cell.length_c   1.000
_cell.angle_alpha   90.00
_cell.angle_beta   90.00
_cell.angle_gamma   90.00
#
_symmetry.space_group_name_H-M   'P 1'
#
loop_
_entity.id
_entity.type
_entity.pdbx_description
1 polymer ?
#
loop_
_entity_poly.entity_id
_entity_poly.type
_entity_poly.pdbx_seq_one_letter_code
_entity_poly.pdbx_strand_id
1 'polypeptide(L)'
;MNPVQTSPAAVAQSAAQSAGHGIGHIDAGATATARTRARFGILALLAGGTMINYLDRSVAGIAAPAMSHDLGLTPALMGVIFSAFSWTYTASQIPGGLLLDRVGTRWTYFFALTLWSFFTGLQGLATGFVSLLVMRLLIGAAEAPCFPTNSRVVAIWFPQSERARATGVYTFAEYVGLAFLSPLLFWLEQRYGWRALFGMVGAVGVAFGVVWLMRFHEPHESKRANRAELDHIASGGGVVDGSQQATRFRWADVGALLRHRSMFGICIGQFACNSTNVFFLTWFPTYLVTERHMPWLKVGIVAVLPFIAASVGTLSGGWISDAMLRRGVSLNWARKLPVIAGLLMAATIALANYVDSIAAVIAILCVAYFAQGMSALAWGIVSDIAPKGLLGLSGGIFNLFANAAGIVTPLVIGLIVNATGSFVYALAFISAVTLMGALSYLFVVGDIKRIVLANADSSLS
;
A
#
# COMPACT_ATOMS: atom_id res chain seq x y z
N MET A 1 11.69 47.13 -68.66
CA MET A 1 11.72 45.65 -68.42
C MET A 1 10.47 45.31 -67.61
N ASN A 2 9.48 44.75 -68.32
CA ASN A 2 8.16 44.39 -67.74
C ASN A 2 8.21 43.14 -66.93
N PRO A 3 7.53 43.02 -65.76
CA PRO A 3 7.34 41.76 -65.06
C PRO A 3 6.21 40.96 -65.74
N VAL A 4 6.49 39.71 -66.04
CA VAL A 4 5.56 38.72 -66.58
C VAL A 4 4.49 38.38 -65.50
N GLN A 5 3.25 38.77 -65.76
CA GLN A 5 2.08 38.31 -65.02
C GLN A 5 1.77 36.87 -65.39
N THR A 6 1.91 35.92 -64.43
CA THR A 6 1.41 34.56 -64.58
C THR A 6 -0.07 34.53 -64.15
N SER A 7 -0.94 34.09 -65.06
CA SER A 7 -2.38 33.98 -64.86
C SER A 7 -2.77 32.93 -63.82
N PRO A 8 -3.77 33.21 -62.95
CA PRO A 8 -4.25 32.27 -61.90
C PRO A 8 -4.82 30.94 -62.45
N ALA A 9 -5.14 30.87 -63.74
CA ALA A 9 -5.71 29.64 -64.36
C ALA A 9 -4.69 28.52 -64.59
N ALA A 10 -3.40 28.82 -64.71
CA ALA A 10 -2.35 27.81 -64.91
C ALA A 10 -1.96 27.09 -63.60
N VAL A 11 -2.19 27.70 -62.41
CA VAL A 11 -1.93 27.10 -61.12
C VAL A 11 -3.05 26.13 -60.70
N ALA A 12 -4.27 26.39 -61.14
CA ALA A 12 -5.43 25.52 -60.84
C ALA A 12 -5.42 24.22 -61.65
N GLN A 13 -4.86 24.20 -62.86
CA GLN A 13 -4.75 22.94 -63.68
C GLN A 13 -3.62 22.02 -63.27
N SER A 14 -2.56 22.51 -62.65
CA SER A 14 -1.49 21.67 -62.10
C SER A 14 -1.90 20.98 -60.83
N ALA A 15 -2.78 21.59 -60.01
CA ALA A 15 -3.30 21.01 -58.78
C ALA A 15 -4.36 19.89 -59.01
N ALA A 16 -5.06 19.94 -60.17
CA ALA A 16 -6.07 18.94 -60.51
C ALA A 16 -5.48 17.68 -61.13
N GLN A 17 -4.28 17.73 -61.68
CA GLN A 17 -3.63 16.52 -62.28
C GLN A 17 -2.77 15.73 -61.31
N SER A 18 -2.40 16.25 -60.14
CA SER A 18 -1.73 15.48 -59.07
C SER A 18 -2.69 14.80 -58.06
N ALA A 19 -3.99 15.05 -58.16
CA ALA A 19 -4.99 14.43 -57.27
C ALA A 19 -5.60 13.10 -57.81
N GLY A 20 -5.16 12.61 -58.95
CA GLY A 20 -5.78 11.51 -59.67
C GLY A 20 -5.10 10.14 -59.62
N HIS A 21 -3.97 9.99 -58.91
CA HIS A 21 -3.29 8.69 -58.78
C HIS A 21 -2.92 8.44 -57.33
N GLY A 22 -3.76 7.74 -56.59
CA GLY A 22 -3.45 7.27 -55.23
C GLY A 22 -4.65 7.02 -54.34
N ILE A 23 -5.80 6.64 -54.90
CA ILE A 23 -6.80 5.95 -54.04
C ILE A 23 -6.42 4.48 -54.02
N GLY A 24 -5.36 4.18 -53.26
CA GLY A 24 -5.13 2.83 -52.79
C GLY A 24 -6.34 2.44 -51.94
N HIS A 25 -6.97 1.34 -52.27
CA HIS A 25 -8.00 0.69 -51.48
C HIS A 25 -7.61 0.73 -50.01
N ILE A 26 -8.28 1.60 -49.21
CA ILE A 26 -8.33 1.43 -47.77
C ILE A 26 -9.13 0.14 -47.62
N ASP A 27 -8.40 -0.94 -47.28
CA ASP A 27 -9.02 -2.18 -46.81
C ASP A 27 -9.94 -1.88 -45.62
N ALA A 28 -11.21 -1.58 -45.91
CA ALA A 28 -12.28 -1.39 -44.93
C ALA A 28 -12.71 -2.75 -44.32
N GLY A 29 -11.74 -3.66 -44.12
CA GLY A 29 -11.96 -5.01 -43.64
C GLY A 29 -11.09 -5.43 -42.46
N ALA A 30 -10.38 -4.52 -41.80
CA ALA A 30 -9.80 -4.85 -40.51
C ALA A 30 -10.95 -4.88 -39.48
N THR A 31 -11.61 -6.04 -39.34
CA THR A 31 -12.44 -6.34 -38.18
C THR A 31 -11.64 -5.96 -36.95
N ALA A 32 -12.10 -4.90 -36.24
CA ALA A 32 -11.45 -4.42 -35.03
C ALA A 32 -11.36 -5.62 -34.07
N THR A 33 -10.19 -6.24 -34.00
CA THR A 33 -9.97 -7.41 -33.14
C THR A 33 -10.29 -6.97 -31.72
N ALA A 34 -11.25 -7.66 -31.07
CA ALA A 34 -11.66 -7.35 -29.73
C ALA A 34 -10.41 -7.32 -28.82
N ARG A 35 -10.32 -6.32 -27.95
CA ARG A 35 -9.20 -6.17 -26.99
C ARG A 35 -9.12 -7.41 -26.14
N THR A 36 -7.91 -7.94 -25.97
CA THR A 36 -7.64 -8.97 -24.95
C THR A 36 -7.78 -8.35 -23.55
N ARG A 37 -7.79 -9.21 -22.54
CA ARG A 37 -7.90 -8.82 -21.14
C ARG A 37 -6.66 -9.22 -20.35
N ALA A 38 -5.49 -9.20 -20.99
CA ALA A 38 -4.23 -9.64 -20.41
C ALA A 38 -3.87 -8.83 -19.15
N ARG A 39 -4.14 -7.50 -19.13
CA ARG A 39 -3.89 -6.64 -17.98
C ARG A 39 -4.61 -7.08 -16.71
N PHE A 40 -5.81 -7.68 -16.81
CA PHE A 40 -6.51 -8.19 -15.62
C PHE A 40 -5.87 -9.46 -15.06
N GLY A 41 -5.24 -10.28 -15.91
CA GLY A 41 -4.42 -11.40 -15.46
C GLY A 41 -3.18 -10.95 -14.68
N ILE A 42 -2.55 -9.85 -15.13
CA ILE A 42 -1.44 -9.22 -14.40
C ILE A 42 -1.91 -8.61 -13.08
N LEU A 43 -3.10 -7.98 -13.08
CA LEU A 43 -3.70 -7.46 -11.85
C LEU A 43 -3.99 -8.56 -10.83
N ALA A 44 -4.46 -9.72 -11.27
CA ALA A 44 -4.69 -10.88 -10.41
C ALA A 44 -3.38 -11.41 -9.80
N LEU A 45 -2.29 -11.45 -10.60
CA LEU A 45 -0.95 -11.78 -10.08
C LEU A 45 -0.48 -10.76 -9.04
N LEU A 46 -0.68 -9.47 -9.31
CA LEU A 46 -0.32 -8.40 -8.39
C LEU A 46 -1.10 -8.50 -7.07
N ALA A 47 -2.41 -8.74 -7.16
CA ALA A 47 -3.29 -8.94 -6.01
C ALA A 47 -2.87 -10.17 -5.20
N GLY A 48 -2.54 -11.29 -5.85
CA GLY A 48 -2.03 -12.49 -5.19
C GLY A 48 -0.70 -12.25 -4.46
N GLY A 49 0.24 -11.56 -5.10
CA GLY A 49 1.52 -11.21 -4.48
C GLY A 49 1.36 -10.27 -3.28
N THR A 50 0.46 -9.29 -3.37
CA THR A 50 0.16 -8.37 -2.27
C THR A 50 -0.56 -9.09 -1.12
N MET A 51 -1.44 -10.03 -1.42
CA MET A 51 -2.07 -10.88 -0.41
C MET A 51 -1.03 -11.71 0.37
N ILE A 52 -0.09 -12.35 -0.32
CA ILE A 52 1.02 -13.10 0.31
C ILE A 52 1.87 -12.17 1.17
N ASN A 53 2.17 -10.97 0.69
CA ASN A 53 2.92 -9.96 1.43
C ASN A 53 2.32 -9.65 2.81
N TYR A 54 1.01 -9.42 2.87
CA TYR A 54 0.32 -9.13 4.13
C TYR A 54 0.15 -10.37 5.01
N LEU A 55 0.01 -11.56 4.42
CA LEU A 55 0.05 -12.82 5.19
C LEU A 55 1.39 -13.00 5.89
N ASP A 56 2.51 -12.80 5.18
CA ASP A 56 3.86 -12.90 5.74
C ASP A 56 4.07 -11.92 6.90
N ARG A 57 3.50 -10.72 6.82
CA ARG A 57 3.52 -9.74 7.92
C ARG A 57 2.69 -10.20 9.12
N SER A 58 1.53 -10.81 8.91
CA SER A 58 0.62 -11.23 9.98
C SER A 58 1.05 -12.51 10.70
N VAL A 59 1.76 -13.40 10.01
CA VAL A 59 2.22 -14.70 10.56
C VAL A 59 2.99 -14.54 11.86
N ALA A 60 3.85 -13.50 11.96
CA ALA A 60 4.60 -13.28 13.19
C ALA A 60 3.72 -12.87 14.37
N GLY A 61 2.65 -12.07 14.13
CA GLY A 61 1.67 -11.75 15.16
C GLY A 61 0.88 -12.98 15.61
N ILE A 62 0.53 -13.86 14.67
CA ILE A 62 -0.15 -15.13 14.96
C ILE A 62 0.76 -16.08 15.74
N ALA A 63 2.00 -16.26 15.32
CA ALA A 63 2.97 -17.12 15.97
C ALA A 63 3.48 -16.60 17.32
N ALA A 64 3.29 -15.31 17.61
CA ALA A 64 3.92 -14.62 18.74
C ALA A 64 3.70 -15.27 20.11
N PRO A 65 2.49 -15.69 20.53
CA PRO A 65 2.29 -16.32 21.84
C PRO A 65 3.08 -17.62 22.00
N ALA A 66 3.02 -18.52 21.00
CA ALA A 66 3.74 -19.79 21.05
C ALA A 66 5.27 -19.59 20.92
N MET A 67 5.68 -18.71 20.01
CA MET A 67 7.08 -18.39 19.77
C MET A 67 7.74 -17.73 20.98
N SER A 68 7.06 -16.79 21.66
CA SER A 68 7.58 -16.13 22.86
C SER A 68 7.73 -17.10 24.01
N HIS A 69 6.76 -18.01 24.19
CA HIS A 69 6.83 -19.06 25.21
C HIS A 69 8.00 -20.02 24.94
N ASP A 70 8.11 -20.56 23.73
CA ASP A 70 9.15 -21.55 23.35
C ASP A 70 10.58 -21.00 23.45
N LEU A 71 10.76 -19.73 23.10
CA LEU A 71 12.07 -19.08 23.04
C LEU A 71 12.39 -18.21 24.26
N GLY A 72 11.49 -18.18 25.25
CA GLY A 72 11.67 -17.38 26.49
C GLY A 72 11.74 -15.88 26.23
N LEU A 73 10.98 -15.37 25.25
CA LEU A 73 11.02 -13.96 24.85
C LEU A 73 10.06 -13.13 25.68
N THR A 74 10.56 -12.04 26.24
CA THR A 74 9.73 -11.05 26.95
C THR A 74 8.90 -10.22 25.95
N PRO A 75 7.81 -9.58 26.39
CA PRO A 75 7.04 -8.66 25.56
C PRO A 75 7.90 -7.51 24.94
N ALA A 76 8.87 -7.01 25.70
CA ALA A 76 9.79 -6.00 25.19
C ALA A 76 10.64 -6.51 24.00
N LEU A 77 11.19 -7.74 24.10
CA LEU A 77 11.94 -8.37 23.02
C LEU A 77 11.05 -8.66 21.81
N MET A 78 9.80 -9.08 22.03
CA MET A 78 8.81 -9.25 20.96
C MET A 78 8.49 -7.92 20.26
N GLY A 79 8.36 -6.83 21.00
CA GLY A 79 8.21 -5.49 20.44
C GLY A 79 9.36 -5.09 19.53
N VAL A 80 10.61 -5.40 19.91
CA VAL A 80 11.81 -5.20 19.09
C VAL A 80 11.76 -6.05 17.81
N ILE A 81 11.42 -7.34 17.92
CA ILE A 81 11.28 -8.25 16.76
C ILE A 81 10.24 -7.74 15.76
N PHE A 82 9.08 -7.28 16.24
CA PHE A 82 8.05 -6.74 15.37
C PHE A 82 8.48 -5.43 14.70
N SER A 83 9.18 -4.55 15.42
CA SER A 83 9.64 -3.27 14.88
C SER A 83 10.81 -3.41 13.90
N ALA A 84 11.66 -4.42 14.08
CA ALA A 84 12.89 -4.64 13.30
C ALA A 84 12.63 -4.75 11.79
N PHE A 85 11.51 -5.35 11.40
CA PHE A 85 11.08 -5.38 10.00
C PHE A 85 11.01 -3.95 9.41
N SER A 86 10.36 -3.02 10.11
CA SER A 86 10.17 -1.65 9.62
C SER A 86 11.46 -0.84 9.57
N TRP A 87 12.48 -1.18 10.36
CA TRP A 87 13.78 -0.49 10.32
C TRP A 87 14.45 -0.64 8.95
N THR A 88 14.63 -1.87 8.52
CA THR A 88 15.29 -2.17 7.24
C THR A 88 14.37 -1.94 6.06
N TYR A 89 13.07 -2.19 6.19
CA TYR A 89 12.08 -1.87 5.17
C TYR A 89 12.14 -0.39 4.79
N THR A 90 12.13 0.50 5.79
CA THR A 90 12.21 1.95 5.57
C THR A 90 13.55 2.37 4.98
N ALA A 91 14.67 1.85 5.52
CA ALA A 91 16.00 2.17 5.02
C ALA A 91 16.22 1.67 3.59
N SER A 92 15.63 0.54 3.23
CA SER A 92 15.82 -0.11 1.92
C SER A 92 14.84 0.37 0.84
N GLN A 93 13.91 1.28 1.13
CA GLN A 93 12.97 1.78 0.13
C GLN A 93 13.65 2.52 -1.04
N ILE A 94 14.62 3.38 -0.74
CA ILE A 94 15.39 4.10 -1.76
C ILE A 94 16.29 3.14 -2.55
N PRO A 95 17.12 2.31 -1.93
CA PRO A 95 17.89 1.28 -2.65
C PRO A 95 17.01 0.33 -3.47
N GLY A 96 15.85 -0.06 -2.94
CA GLY A 96 14.88 -0.91 -3.63
C GLY A 96 14.30 -0.27 -4.89
N GLY A 97 13.99 1.03 -4.85
CA GLY A 97 13.58 1.79 -6.02
C GLY A 97 14.67 1.87 -7.09
N LEU A 98 15.93 2.11 -6.69
CA LEU A 98 17.08 2.11 -7.60
C LEU A 98 17.33 0.73 -8.22
N LEU A 99 17.11 -0.34 -7.45
CA LEU A 99 17.19 -1.71 -7.95
C LEU A 99 16.13 -1.96 -9.02
N LEU A 100 14.88 -1.52 -8.77
CA LEU A 100 13.77 -1.62 -9.72
C LEU A 100 14.09 -0.93 -11.06
N ASP A 101 14.71 0.25 -11.01
CA ASP A 101 15.06 1.00 -12.22
C ASP A 101 16.18 0.32 -13.03
N ARG A 102 17.11 -0.38 -12.37
CA ARG A 102 18.23 -1.06 -13.03
C ARG A 102 17.89 -2.46 -13.54
N VAL A 103 17.14 -3.21 -12.75
CA VAL A 103 16.89 -4.66 -12.97
C VAL A 103 15.56 -4.90 -13.69
N GLY A 104 14.66 -3.92 -13.66
CA GLY A 104 13.32 -4.02 -14.26
C GLY A 104 12.30 -4.71 -13.34
N THR A 105 11.03 -4.61 -13.73
CA THR A 105 9.88 -4.98 -12.89
C THR A 105 9.83 -6.48 -12.59
N ARG A 106 10.05 -7.31 -13.63
CA ARG A 106 9.90 -8.78 -13.55
C ARG A 106 10.85 -9.39 -12.53
N TRP A 107 12.13 -9.07 -12.64
CA TRP A 107 13.19 -9.66 -11.81
C TRP A 107 13.20 -9.05 -10.41
N THR A 108 12.98 -7.75 -10.28
CA THR A 108 12.94 -7.09 -8.97
C THR A 108 11.84 -7.69 -8.10
N TYR A 109 10.63 -7.86 -8.63
CA TYR A 109 9.54 -8.46 -7.87
C TYR A 109 9.80 -9.93 -7.54
N PHE A 110 10.34 -10.69 -8.49
CA PHE A 110 10.71 -12.09 -8.27
C PHE A 110 11.70 -12.24 -7.12
N PHE A 111 12.81 -11.50 -7.17
CA PHE A 111 13.83 -11.58 -6.11
C PHE A 111 13.29 -11.07 -4.78
N ALA A 112 12.58 -9.95 -4.76
CA ALA A 112 11.98 -9.42 -3.55
C ALA A 112 11.05 -10.48 -2.92
N LEU A 113 10.07 -10.98 -3.68
CA LEU A 113 9.08 -11.95 -3.21
C LEU A 113 9.74 -13.25 -2.74
N THR A 114 10.65 -13.80 -3.54
CA THR A 114 11.31 -15.07 -3.20
C THR A 114 12.20 -14.93 -1.95
N LEU A 115 12.97 -13.85 -1.85
CA LEU A 115 13.87 -13.63 -0.70
C LEU A 115 13.11 -13.36 0.59
N TRP A 116 12.09 -12.47 0.58
CA TRP A 116 11.35 -12.25 1.83
C TRP A 116 10.61 -13.50 2.29
N SER A 117 10.00 -14.26 1.35
CA SER A 117 9.31 -15.51 1.68
C SER A 117 10.27 -16.59 2.15
N PHE A 118 11.46 -16.67 1.57
CA PHE A 118 12.52 -17.56 2.03
C PHE A 118 12.95 -17.22 3.47
N PHE A 119 13.20 -15.95 3.77
CA PHE A 119 13.53 -15.53 5.13
C PHE A 119 12.35 -15.69 6.09
N THR A 120 11.10 -15.53 5.63
CA THR A 120 9.91 -15.88 6.42
C THR A 120 9.94 -17.34 6.78
N GLY A 121 10.19 -18.23 5.83
CA GLY A 121 10.31 -19.68 6.11
C GLY A 121 11.44 -20.01 7.10
N LEU A 122 12.59 -19.34 6.98
CA LEU A 122 13.72 -19.52 7.88
C LEU A 122 13.44 -19.09 9.32
N GLN A 123 12.47 -18.21 9.59
CA GLN A 123 12.04 -17.89 10.96
C GLN A 123 11.60 -19.14 11.73
N GLY A 124 11.06 -20.15 11.03
CA GLY A 124 10.71 -21.43 11.64
C GLY A 124 11.90 -22.20 12.22
N LEU A 125 13.13 -21.88 11.82
CA LEU A 125 14.37 -22.48 12.34
C LEU A 125 15.01 -21.63 13.44
N ALA A 126 14.36 -20.53 13.87
CA ALA A 126 14.94 -19.64 14.86
C ALA A 126 15.09 -20.33 16.22
N THR A 127 16.22 -20.08 16.88
CA THR A 127 16.61 -20.66 18.17
C THR A 127 16.58 -19.65 19.31
N GLY A 128 16.30 -18.37 19.02
CA GLY A 128 16.24 -17.31 20.04
C GLY A 128 16.07 -15.93 19.43
N PHE A 129 16.17 -14.92 20.28
CA PHE A 129 15.97 -13.50 19.94
C PHE A 129 16.80 -13.04 18.73
N VAL A 130 18.11 -13.30 18.75
CA VAL A 130 19.03 -12.79 17.71
C VAL A 130 18.71 -13.37 16.33
N SER A 131 18.41 -14.68 16.25
CA SER A 131 18.04 -15.32 14.98
C SER A 131 16.75 -14.75 14.40
N LEU A 132 15.72 -14.53 15.23
CA LEU A 132 14.48 -13.90 14.81
C LEU A 132 14.70 -12.44 14.37
N LEU A 133 15.49 -11.68 15.14
CA LEU A 133 15.82 -10.29 14.82
C LEU A 133 16.47 -10.17 13.44
N VAL A 134 17.50 -11.00 13.19
CA VAL A 134 18.22 -11.02 11.90
C VAL A 134 17.25 -11.37 10.76
N MET A 135 16.42 -12.41 10.91
CA MET A 135 15.46 -12.77 9.88
C MET A 135 14.45 -11.63 9.60
N ARG A 136 13.97 -10.94 10.64
CA ARG A 136 13.08 -9.78 10.49
C ARG A 136 13.73 -8.60 9.75
N LEU A 137 15.00 -8.33 10.04
CA LEU A 137 15.78 -7.31 9.32
C LEU A 137 15.94 -7.71 7.83
N LEU A 138 16.25 -8.96 7.54
CA LEU A 138 16.40 -9.46 6.17
C LEU A 138 15.07 -9.44 5.40
N ILE A 139 13.95 -9.81 6.04
CA ILE A 139 12.62 -9.72 5.43
C ILE A 139 12.30 -8.28 5.07
N GLY A 140 12.49 -7.33 6.01
CA GLY A 140 12.22 -5.91 5.75
C GLY A 140 13.03 -5.36 4.57
N ALA A 141 14.31 -5.69 4.50
CA ALA A 141 15.19 -5.27 3.40
C ALA A 141 14.76 -5.88 2.04
N ALA A 142 14.43 -7.19 2.03
CA ALA A 142 14.02 -7.90 0.82
C ALA A 142 12.66 -7.45 0.29
N GLU A 143 11.73 -7.09 1.18
CA GLU A 143 10.36 -6.69 0.83
C GLU A 143 10.25 -5.24 0.35
N ALA A 144 11.20 -4.37 0.70
CA ALA A 144 11.14 -2.94 0.42
C ALA A 144 10.83 -2.57 -1.05
N PRO A 145 11.34 -3.28 -2.08
CA PRO A 145 11.03 -2.98 -3.48
C PRO A 145 9.59 -3.32 -3.91
N CYS A 146 8.81 -4.04 -3.10
CA CYS A 146 7.51 -4.59 -3.48
C CYS A 146 6.51 -3.51 -3.90
N PHE A 147 6.22 -2.53 -3.04
CA PHE A 147 5.23 -1.48 -3.34
C PHE A 147 5.64 -0.53 -4.46
N PRO A 148 6.90 -0.07 -4.57
CA PRO A 148 7.36 0.63 -5.77
C PRO A 148 7.13 -0.17 -7.04
N THR A 149 7.39 -1.49 -7.01
CA THR A 149 7.16 -2.37 -8.16
C THR A 149 5.67 -2.52 -8.48
N ASN A 150 4.79 -2.65 -7.47
CA ASN A 150 3.33 -2.66 -7.66
C ASN A 150 2.86 -1.41 -8.41
N SER A 151 3.32 -0.25 -7.97
CA SER A 151 3.00 1.04 -8.61
C SER A 151 3.49 1.11 -10.05
N ARG A 152 4.68 0.59 -10.34
CA ARG A 152 5.23 0.51 -11.69
C ARG A 152 4.43 -0.45 -12.58
N VAL A 153 4.06 -1.64 -12.08
CA VAL A 153 3.20 -2.59 -12.81
C VAL A 153 1.88 -1.94 -13.23
N VAL A 154 1.23 -1.21 -12.31
CA VAL A 154 0.00 -0.49 -12.63
C VAL A 154 0.25 0.61 -13.67
N ALA A 155 1.37 1.34 -13.57
CA ALA A 155 1.70 2.41 -14.51
C ALA A 155 1.96 1.91 -15.95
N ILE A 156 2.57 0.73 -16.10
CA ILE A 156 2.91 0.16 -17.42
C ILE A 156 1.75 -0.64 -18.04
N TRP A 157 0.89 -1.28 -17.22
CA TRP A 157 -0.17 -2.15 -17.71
C TRP A 157 -1.55 -1.48 -17.78
N PHE A 158 -1.74 -0.31 -17.15
CA PHE A 158 -3.06 0.33 -17.09
C PHE A 158 -3.03 1.76 -17.62
N PRO A 159 -4.04 2.14 -18.45
CA PRO A 159 -4.26 3.53 -18.81
C PRO A 159 -4.51 4.37 -17.55
N GLN A 160 -4.19 5.66 -17.61
CA GLN A 160 -4.27 6.56 -16.46
C GLN A 160 -5.66 6.58 -15.79
N SER A 161 -6.73 6.44 -16.60
CA SER A 161 -8.12 6.38 -16.11
C SER A 161 -8.48 5.12 -15.32
N GLU A 162 -7.72 4.02 -15.50
CA GLU A 162 -7.96 2.74 -14.82
C GLU A 162 -7.01 2.49 -13.62
N ARG A 163 -5.93 3.28 -13.47
CA ARG A 163 -4.90 3.05 -12.44
C ARG A 163 -5.44 3.06 -11.02
N ALA A 164 -6.35 3.99 -10.71
CA ALA A 164 -6.93 4.07 -9.38
C ALA A 164 -7.72 2.79 -9.02
N ARG A 165 -8.46 2.23 -10.00
CA ARG A 165 -9.18 0.97 -9.81
C ARG A 165 -8.22 -0.21 -9.64
N ALA A 166 -7.17 -0.28 -10.45
CA ALA A 166 -6.17 -1.35 -10.35
C ALA A 166 -5.45 -1.31 -8.99
N THR A 167 -5.07 -0.12 -8.51
CA THR A 167 -4.50 0.07 -7.17
C THR A 167 -5.49 -0.37 -6.09
N GLY A 168 -6.76 0.04 -6.19
CA GLY A 168 -7.82 -0.37 -5.26
C GLY A 168 -7.99 -1.88 -5.18
N VAL A 169 -7.88 -2.60 -6.30
CA VAL A 169 -8.03 -4.07 -6.33
C VAL A 169 -6.92 -4.77 -5.57
N TYR A 170 -5.64 -4.43 -5.81
CA TYR A 170 -4.57 -5.10 -5.09
C TYR A 170 -4.49 -4.69 -3.62
N THR A 171 -4.83 -3.44 -3.27
CA THR A 171 -4.94 -3.01 -1.86
C THR A 171 -6.11 -3.70 -1.15
N PHE A 172 -7.25 -3.90 -1.83
CA PHE A 172 -8.35 -4.67 -1.27
C PHE A 172 -7.94 -6.14 -1.01
N ALA A 173 -7.10 -6.72 -1.86
CA ALA A 173 -6.59 -8.08 -1.69
C ALA A 173 -5.77 -8.26 -0.40
N GLU A 174 -5.13 -7.21 0.14
CA GLU A 174 -4.45 -7.22 1.43
C GLU A 174 -5.40 -7.63 2.56
N TYR A 175 -6.53 -6.92 2.67
CA TYR A 175 -7.51 -7.17 3.73
C TYR A 175 -8.29 -8.46 3.52
N VAL A 176 -8.62 -8.78 2.27
CA VAL A 176 -9.28 -10.05 1.91
C VAL A 176 -8.38 -11.23 2.29
N GLY A 177 -7.08 -11.15 1.96
CA GLY A 177 -6.11 -12.16 2.36
C GLY A 177 -6.07 -12.35 3.87
N LEU A 178 -5.93 -11.25 4.61
CA LEU A 178 -5.94 -11.30 6.08
C LEU A 178 -7.24 -11.85 6.64
N ALA A 179 -8.40 -11.43 6.13
CA ALA A 179 -9.69 -11.89 6.62
C ALA A 179 -9.91 -13.39 6.40
N PHE A 180 -9.71 -13.86 5.16
CA PHE A 180 -10.09 -15.24 4.80
C PHE A 180 -9.01 -16.26 5.09
N LEU A 181 -7.72 -15.88 5.11
CA LEU A 181 -6.63 -16.82 5.34
C LEU A 181 -6.15 -16.85 6.79
N SER A 182 -6.45 -15.83 7.63
CA SER A 182 -6.08 -15.90 9.05
C SER A 182 -6.62 -17.12 9.78
N PRO A 183 -7.89 -17.55 9.63
CA PRO A 183 -8.38 -18.78 10.28
C PRO A 183 -7.57 -20.01 9.90
N LEU A 184 -7.16 -20.09 8.62
CA LEU A 184 -6.29 -21.16 8.14
C LEU A 184 -4.93 -21.11 8.82
N LEU A 185 -4.33 -19.91 8.95
CA LEU A 185 -3.03 -19.76 9.61
C LEU A 185 -3.08 -20.13 11.09
N PHE A 186 -4.15 -19.73 11.80
CA PHE A 186 -4.36 -20.12 13.20
C PHE A 186 -4.56 -21.63 13.35
N TRP A 187 -5.29 -22.28 12.43
CA TRP A 187 -5.47 -23.73 12.41
C TRP A 187 -4.15 -24.45 12.12
N LEU A 188 -3.37 -23.97 11.15
CA LEU A 188 -2.06 -24.54 10.82
C LEU A 188 -1.10 -24.42 12.00
N GLU A 189 -1.07 -23.26 12.66
CA GLU A 189 -0.26 -23.03 13.85
C GLU A 189 -0.63 -24.00 14.97
N GLN A 190 -1.90 -24.14 15.28
CA GLN A 190 -2.39 -25.05 16.32
C GLN A 190 -2.09 -26.52 16.00
N ARG A 191 -2.16 -26.91 14.72
CA ARG A 191 -2.00 -28.31 14.29
C ARG A 191 -0.55 -28.75 14.15
N TYR A 192 0.31 -27.83 13.66
CA TYR A 192 1.69 -28.14 13.28
C TYR A 192 2.73 -27.31 14.03
N GLY A 193 2.29 -26.33 14.81
CA GLY A 193 3.13 -25.40 15.55
C GLY A 193 3.67 -24.26 14.70
N TRP A 194 4.17 -23.23 15.39
CA TRP A 194 4.63 -21.99 14.77
C TRP A 194 5.82 -22.18 13.81
N ARG A 195 6.70 -23.15 14.08
CA ARG A 195 7.85 -23.42 13.20
C ARG A 195 7.42 -23.91 11.82
N ALA A 196 6.49 -24.87 11.79
CA ALA A 196 5.95 -25.41 10.56
C ALA A 196 5.11 -24.34 9.82
N LEU A 197 4.37 -23.50 10.55
CA LEU A 197 3.61 -22.39 9.98
C LEU A 197 4.49 -21.46 9.16
N PHE A 198 5.62 -20.99 9.71
CA PHE A 198 6.57 -20.16 8.97
C PHE A 198 7.12 -20.87 7.72
N GLY A 199 7.48 -22.15 7.86
CA GLY A 199 7.97 -22.95 6.74
C GLY A 199 6.94 -23.07 5.60
N MET A 200 5.68 -23.35 5.94
CA MET A 200 4.60 -23.49 4.95
C MET A 200 4.30 -22.16 4.25
N VAL A 201 4.20 -21.06 4.99
CA VAL A 201 3.92 -19.74 4.41
C VAL A 201 5.08 -19.28 3.53
N GLY A 202 6.32 -19.46 3.98
CA GLY A 202 7.50 -19.19 3.17
C GLY A 202 7.55 -20.00 1.87
N ALA A 203 7.22 -21.30 1.94
CA ALA A 203 7.16 -22.18 0.76
C ALA A 203 6.10 -21.73 -0.25
N VAL A 204 4.91 -21.32 0.21
CA VAL A 204 3.85 -20.76 -0.64
C VAL A 204 4.32 -19.49 -1.35
N GLY A 205 5.00 -18.58 -0.63
CA GLY A 205 5.52 -17.36 -1.22
C GLY A 205 6.62 -17.62 -2.25
N VAL A 206 7.57 -18.52 -1.97
CA VAL A 206 8.61 -18.93 -2.94
C VAL A 206 7.97 -19.56 -4.19
N ALA A 207 7.00 -20.45 -4.01
CA ALA A 207 6.27 -21.06 -5.13
C ALA A 207 5.55 -20.00 -5.98
N PHE A 208 4.92 -19.00 -5.32
CA PHE A 208 4.29 -17.89 -6.03
C PHE A 208 5.33 -17.00 -6.76
N GLY A 209 6.53 -16.84 -6.21
CA GLY A 209 7.64 -16.19 -6.91
C GLY A 209 7.96 -16.85 -8.25
N VAL A 210 7.98 -18.18 -8.29
CA VAL A 210 8.14 -18.93 -9.54
C VAL A 210 6.95 -18.70 -10.49
N VAL A 211 5.71 -18.70 -9.98
CA VAL A 211 4.52 -18.39 -10.79
C VAL A 211 4.61 -16.97 -11.36
N TRP A 212 5.05 -16.00 -10.56
CA TRP A 212 5.30 -14.64 -11.02
C TRP A 212 6.30 -14.61 -12.19
N LEU A 213 7.45 -15.22 -12.02
CA LEU A 213 8.50 -15.26 -13.05
C LEU A 213 8.01 -15.90 -14.37
N MET A 214 7.15 -16.92 -14.28
CA MET A 214 6.59 -17.62 -15.46
C MET A 214 5.46 -16.84 -16.15
N ARG A 215 4.70 -16.05 -15.41
CA ARG A 215 3.45 -15.44 -15.89
C ARG A 215 3.55 -13.95 -16.16
N PHE A 216 4.40 -13.24 -15.41
CA PHE A 216 4.60 -11.80 -15.59
C PHE A 216 5.55 -11.53 -16.76
N HIS A 217 5.11 -10.70 -17.69
CA HIS A 217 5.89 -10.11 -18.76
C HIS A 217 5.54 -8.63 -18.86
N GLU A 218 6.46 -7.83 -19.35
CA GLU A 218 6.15 -6.44 -19.66
C GLU A 218 5.20 -6.36 -20.87
N PRO A 219 4.42 -5.26 -21.07
CA PRO A 219 3.42 -5.18 -22.12
C PRO A 219 3.97 -5.52 -23.50
N HIS A 220 5.16 -5.02 -23.85
CA HIS A 220 5.80 -5.24 -25.16
C HIS A 220 6.30 -6.69 -25.37
N GLU A 221 6.54 -7.45 -24.29
CA GLU A 221 6.98 -8.85 -24.35
C GLU A 221 5.79 -9.83 -24.28
N SER A 222 4.60 -9.33 -23.97
CA SER A 222 3.44 -10.16 -23.66
C SER A 222 2.81 -10.76 -24.90
N LYS A 223 2.92 -12.08 -25.05
CA LYS A 223 2.20 -12.83 -26.09
C LYS A 223 0.68 -12.92 -25.86
N ARG A 224 0.18 -12.47 -24.72
CA ARG A 224 -1.24 -12.53 -24.33
C ARG A 224 -2.00 -11.25 -24.62
N ALA A 225 -1.32 -10.12 -24.70
CA ALA A 225 -1.90 -8.84 -25.07
C ALA A 225 -1.86 -8.69 -26.60
N ASN A 226 -3.02 -8.47 -27.22
CA ASN A 226 -3.07 -8.15 -28.63
C ASN A 226 -2.78 -6.66 -28.86
N ARG A 227 -2.51 -6.29 -30.12
CA ARG A 227 -2.16 -4.93 -30.51
C ARG A 227 -3.23 -3.91 -30.07
N ALA A 228 -4.52 -4.27 -30.16
CA ALA A 228 -5.61 -3.40 -29.73
C ALA A 228 -5.62 -3.12 -28.22
N GLU A 229 -5.16 -4.05 -27.37
CA GLU A 229 -4.99 -3.80 -25.93
C GLU A 229 -3.76 -2.94 -25.66
N LEU A 230 -2.63 -3.18 -26.33
CA LEU A 230 -1.42 -2.38 -26.19
C LEU A 230 -1.64 -0.94 -26.64
N ASP A 231 -2.35 -0.72 -27.76
CA ASP A 231 -2.71 0.61 -28.26
C ASP A 231 -3.65 1.34 -27.26
N HIS A 232 -4.56 0.60 -26.63
CA HIS A 232 -5.43 1.18 -25.57
C HIS A 232 -4.63 1.60 -24.35
N ILE A 233 -3.64 0.82 -23.92
CA ILE A 233 -2.78 1.15 -22.80
C ILE A 233 -1.93 2.39 -23.13
N ALA A 234 -1.30 2.40 -24.30
CA ALA A 234 -0.45 3.49 -24.75
C ALA A 234 -1.22 4.80 -24.95
N SER A 235 -2.34 4.77 -25.67
CA SER A 235 -3.19 5.96 -25.91
C SER A 235 -3.81 6.51 -24.61
N GLY A 236 -4.02 5.66 -23.60
CA GLY A 236 -4.48 6.06 -22.27
C GLY A 236 -3.36 6.54 -21.33
N GLY A 237 -2.14 6.78 -21.82
CA GLY A 237 -1.01 7.27 -21.02
C GLY A 237 -0.32 6.17 -20.19
N GLY A 238 -0.46 4.90 -20.59
CA GLY A 238 0.37 3.81 -20.07
C GLY A 238 1.82 3.98 -20.51
N VAL A 239 2.78 3.76 -19.60
CA VAL A 239 4.21 3.91 -19.88
C VAL A 239 4.74 2.61 -20.50
N VAL A 240 4.40 2.37 -21.78
CA VAL A 240 4.76 1.11 -22.45
C VAL A 240 6.28 0.99 -22.67
N ASP A 241 6.98 2.11 -22.81
CA ASP A 241 8.42 2.16 -23.16
C ASP A 241 9.37 2.36 -21.97
N GLY A 242 8.88 2.29 -20.72
CA GLY A 242 9.72 2.30 -19.52
C GLY A 242 10.41 3.63 -19.18
N SER A 243 10.26 4.67 -19.98
CA SER A 243 10.90 5.98 -19.77
C SER A 243 10.09 6.85 -18.80
N GLN A 244 10.18 6.59 -17.50
CA GLN A 244 9.81 7.61 -16.52
C GLN A 244 10.98 8.59 -16.37
N GLN A 245 10.75 9.87 -16.72
CA GLN A 245 11.70 10.93 -16.39
C GLN A 245 11.83 11.00 -14.87
N ALA A 246 12.98 10.56 -14.35
CA ALA A 246 13.33 10.71 -12.94
C ALA A 246 13.42 12.21 -12.62
N THR A 247 12.47 12.71 -11.85
CA THR A 247 12.56 14.06 -11.27
C THR A 247 13.82 14.13 -10.40
N ARG A 248 14.64 15.18 -10.56
CA ARG A 248 15.85 15.36 -9.73
C ARG A 248 15.44 15.51 -8.27
N PHE A 249 15.84 14.55 -7.45
CA PHE A 249 15.65 14.60 -6.00
C PHE A 249 16.52 15.69 -5.37
N ARG A 250 15.93 16.53 -4.52
CA ARG A 250 16.64 17.56 -3.75
C ARG A 250 16.24 17.49 -2.28
N TRP A 251 17.19 17.38 -1.38
CA TRP A 251 16.93 17.40 0.07
C TRP A 251 16.26 18.68 0.56
N ALA A 252 16.50 19.81 -0.13
CA ALA A 252 15.84 21.08 0.16
C ALA A 252 14.30 20.99 0.02
N ASP A 253 13.82 20.22 -0.97
CA ASP A 253 12.38 20.05 -1.21
C ASP A 253 11.73 19.20 -0.11
N VAL A 254 12.45 18.22 0.48
CA VAL A 254 12.01 17.46 1.65
C VAL A 254 11.81 18.40 2.84
N GLY A 255 12.81 19.26 3.12
CA GLY A 255 12.74 20.22 4.22
C GLY A 255 11.61 21.25 4.01
N ALA A 256 11.40 21.73 2.78
CA ALA A 256 10.33 22.65 2.45
C ALA A 256 8.94 22.03 2.63
N LEU A 257 8.76 20.78 2.18
CA LEU A 257 7.51 20.04 2.35
C LEU A 257 7.19 19.78 3.82
N LEU A 258 8.17 19.32 4.63
CA LEU A 258 7.97 19.06 6.05
C LEU A 258 7.69 20.31 6.89
N ARG A 259 8.19 21.48 6.46
CA ARG A 259 7.88 22.75 7.10
C ARG A 259 6.47 23.26 6.77
N HIS A 260 5.86 22.73 5.70
CA HIS A 260 4.50 23.13 5.36
C HIS A 260 3.49 22.43 6.26
N ARG A 261 2.69 23.22 7.00
CA ARG A 261 1.77 22.73 8.04
C ARG A 261 0.82 21.63 7.55
N SER A 262 0.31 21.75 6.31
CA SER A 262 -0.62 20.74 5.76
C SER A 262 0.09 19.41 5.54
N MET A 263 1.33 19.43 5.02
CA MET A 263 2.11 18.21 4.83
C MET A 263 2.46 17.55 6.16
N PHE A 264 2.98 18.32 7.11
CA PHE A 264 3.32 17.82 8.44
C PHE A 264 2.10 17.25 9.17
N GLY A 265 0.96 17.97 9.10
CA GLY A 265 -0.29 17.55 9.74
C GLY A 265 -0.83 16.22 9.21
N ILE A 266 -0.84 16.01 7.87
CA ILE A 266 -1.27 14.72 7.32
C ILE A 266 -0.29 13.60 7.64
N CYS A 267 1.01 13.88 7.77
CA CYS A 267 2.01 12.90 8.19
C CYS A 267 1.76 12.40 9.62
N ILE A 268 1.41 13.30 10.57
CA ILE A 268 1.00 12.92 11.93
C ILE A 268 -0.24 12.02 11.87
N GLY A 269 -1.24 12.39 11.07
CA GLY A 269 -2.43 11.58 10.89
C GLY A 269 -2.14 10.20 10.30
N GLN A 270 -1.18 10.11 9.38
CA GLN A 270 -0.76 8.83 8.80
C GLN A 270 -0.03 7.95 9.80
N PHE A 271 0.85 8.53 10.62
CA PHE A 271 1.46 7.83 11.74
C PHE A 271 0.38 7.24 12.67
N ALA A 272 -0.61 8.05 13.02
CA ALA A 272 -1.72 7.63 13.90
C ALA A 272 -2.56 6.51 13.29
N CYS A 273 -2.95 6.66 12.02
CA CYS A 273 -3.70 5.66 11.28
C CYS A 273 -2.93 4.33 11.20
N ASN A 274 -1.64 4.39 10.85
CA ASN A 274 -0.84 3.19 10.71
C ASN A 274 -0.48 2.54 12.06
N SER A 275 -0.44 3.30 13.15
CA SER A 275 -0.27 2.75 14.51
C SER A 275 -1.37 1.76 14.87
N THR A 276 -2.63 2.08 14.53
CA THR A 276 -3.75 1.15 14.70
C THR A 276 -3.58 -0.10 13.83
N ASN A 277 -3.22 0.07 12.57
CA ASN A 277 -2.99 -1.06 11.66
C ASN A 277 -1.90 -2.01 12.18
N VAL A 278 -0.78 -1.45 12.65
CA VAL A 278 0.34 -2.21 13.20
C VAL A 278 -0.06 -2.99 14.45
N PHE A 279 -0.88 -2.42 15.34
CA PHE A 279 -1.42 -3.16 16.48
C PHE A 279 -2.20 -4.40 16.02
N PHE A 280 -3.10 -4.27 15.04
CA PHE A 280 -3.88 -5.41 14.54
C PHE A 280 -3.03 -6.49 13.87
N LEU A 281 -1.94 -6.10 13.19
CA LEU A 281 -1.04 -7.04 12.53
C LEU A 281 -0.07 -7.75 13.49
N THR A 282 0.28 -7.14 14.62
CA THR A 282 1.36 -7.64 15.48
C THR A 282 0.87 -8.14 16.85
N TRP A 283 0.14 -7.30 17.59
CA TRP A 283 -0.20 -7.55 18.98
C TRP A 283 -1.63 -8.05 19.21
N PHE A 284 -2.52 -7.87 18.25
CA PHE A 284 -3.93 -8.23 18.40
C PHE A 284 -4.18 -9.70 18.75
N PRO A 285 -3.53 -10.70 18.09
CA PRO A 285 -3.69 -12.10 18.51
C PRO A 285 -3.24 -12.32 19.95
N THR A 286 -2.08 -11.77 20.33
CA THR A 286 -1.55 -11.86 21.69
C THR A 286 -2.49 -11.22 22.70
N TYR A 287 -3.04 -10.04 22.43
CA TYR A 287 -4.05 -9.38 23.28
C TYR A 287 -5.27 -10.27 23.54
N LEU A 288 -5.82 -10.90 22.51
CA LEU A 288 -6.98 -11.78 22.68
C LEU A 288 -6.68 -13.02 23.51
N VAL A 289 -5.48 -13.59 23.36
CA VAL A 289 -5.06 -14.79 24.12
C VAL A 289 -4.69 -14.44 25.56
N THR A 290 -3.83 -13.45 25.76
CA THR A 290 -3.24 -13.18 27.09
C THR A 290 -4.11 -12.30 27.97
N GLU A 291 -4.74 -11.27 27.43
CA GLU A 291 -5.56 -10.33 28.20
C GLU A 291 -7.01 -10.78 28.28
N ARG A 292 -7.55 -11.39 27.20
CA ARG A 292 -8.95 -11.83 27.11
C ARG A 292 -9.15 -13.33 27.32
N HIS A 293 -8.06 -14.07 27.54
CA HIS A 293 -8.07 -15.51 27.82
C HIS A 293 -8.89 -16.33 26.81
N MET A 294 -8.91 -15.88 25.54
CA MET A 294 -9.66 -16.57 24.49
C MET A 294 -8.94 -17.83 24.04
N PRO A 295 -9.67 -18.95 23.86
CA PRO A 295 -9.12 -20.16 23.25
C PRO A 295 -8.58 -19.86 21.84
N TRP A 296 -7.41 -20.42 21.52
CA TRP A 296 -6.65 -20.11 20.30
C TRP A 296 -7.47 -20.23 19.01
N LEU A 297 -8.19 -21.33 18.84
CA LEU A 297 -9.02 -21.53 17.65
C LEU A 297 -10.14 -20.50 17.51
N LYS A 298 -10.72 -20.08 18.65
CA LYS A 298 -11.74 -19.04 18.67
C LYS A 298 -11.17 -17.67 18.26
N VAL A 299 -9.92 -17.39 18.64
CA VAL A 299 -9.20 -16.19 18.19
C VAL A 299 -9.11 -16.18 16.67
N GLY A 300 -8.73 -17.29 16.03
CA GLY A 300 -8.61 -17.38 14.58
C GLY A 300 -9.91 -17.05 13.83
N ILE A 301 -11.06 -17.51 14.35
CA ILE A 301 -12.37 -17.22 13.73
C ILE A 301 -12.77 -15.76 13.96
N VAL A 302 -12.60 -15.26 15.18
CA VAL A 302 -13.04 -13.92 15.57
C VAL A 302 -12.15 -12.84 14.98
N ALA A 303 -10.86 -13.12 14.79
CA ALA A 303 -9.90 -12.19 14.19
C ALA A 303 -10.26 -11.78 12.75
N VAL A 304 -11.07 -12.56 12.06
CA VAL A 304 -11.58 -12.21 10.71
C VAL A 304 -12.42 -10.92 10.73
N LEU A 305 -13.21 -10.72 11.78
CA LEU A 305 -14.22 -9.64 11.85
C LEU A 305 -13.61 -8.23 11.73
N PRO A 306 -12.55 -7.87 12.48
CA PRO A 306 -11.90 -6.57 12.33
C PRO A 306 -11.32 -6.36 10.92
N PHE A 307 -10.72 -7.38 10.28
CA PHE A 307 -10.17 -7.25 8.93
C PHE A 307 -11.27 -7.01 7.87
N ILE A 308 -12.42 -7.69 7.99
CA ILE A 308 -13.60 -7.40 7.15
C ILE A 308 -14.08 -5.98 7.41
N ALA A 309 -14.18 -5.57 8.67
CA ALA A 309 -14.59 -4.23 9.04
C ALA A 309 -13.65 -3.15 8.42
N ALA A 310 -12.34 -3.35 8.45
CA ALA A 310 -11.37 -2.45 7.81
C ALA A 310 -11.55 -2.38 6.29
N SER A 311 -11.82 -3.52 5.62
CA SER A 311 -12.11 -3.57 4.18
C SER A 311 -13.34 -2.71 3.83
N VAL A 312 -14.42 -2.88 4.59
CA VAL A 312 -15.66 -2.07 4.43
C VAL A 312 -15.38 -0.60 4.73
N GLY A 313 -14.60 -0.31 5.77
CA GLY A 313 -14.18 1.04 6.14
C GLY A 313 -13.46 1.77 5.01
N THR A 314 -12.50 1.09 4.36
CA THR A 314 -11.73 1.65 3.25
C THR A 314 -12.62 2.06 2.07
N LEU A 315 -13.59 1.22 1.71
CA LEU A 315 -14.57 1.53 0.67
C LEU A 315 -15.52 2.66 1.10
N SER A 316 -15.96 2.63 2.37
CA SER A 316 -16.89 3.62 2.92
C SER A 316 -16.29 5.02 2.97
N GLY A 317 -15.01 5.16 3.34
CA GLY A 317 -14.32 6.46 3.39
C GLY A 317 -14.32 7.18 2.05
N GLY A 318 -13.98 6.48 0.98
CA GLY A 318 -14.02 6.99 -0.39
C GLY A 318 -15.44 7.36 -0.82
N TRP A 319 -16.40 6.46 -0.60
CA TRP A 319 -17.79 6.68 -0.98
C TRP A 319 -18.43 7.87 -0.24
N ILE A 320 -18.18 8.01 1.06
CA ILE A 320 -18.66 9.16 1.86
C ILE A 320 -18.08 10.46 1.31
N SER A 321 -16.76 10.51 1.08
CA SER A 321 -16.10 11.69 0.51
C SER A 321 -16.70 12.11 -0.83
N ASP A 322 -16.89 11.16 -1.74
CA ASP A 322 -17.48 11.42 -3.06
C ASP A 322 -18.96 11.82 -2.96
N ALA A 323 -19.72 11.23 -2.03
CA ALA A 323 -21.12 11.62 -1.80
C ALA A 323 -21.22 13.04 -1.25
N MET A 324 -20.31 13.47 -0.37
CA MET A 324 -20.24 14.84 0.13
C MET A 324 -19.93 15.84 -1.00
N LEU A 325 -18.96 15.52 -1.87
CA LEU A 325 -18.65 16.36 -3.03
C LEU A 325 -19.83 16.51 -3.97
N ARG A 326 -20.56 15.42 -4.27
CA ARG A 326 -21.77 15.47 -5.09
C ARG A 326 -22.90 16.32 -4.48
N ARG A 327 -22.93 16.45 -3.15
CA ARG A 327 -23.89 17.31 -2.42
C ARG A 327 -23.41 18.76 -2.27
N GLY A 328 -22.32 19.15 -2.93
CA GLY A 328 -21.80 20.51 -2.91
C GLY A 328 -20.96 20.87 -1.68
N VAL A 329 -20.57 19.89 -0.85
CA VAL A 329 -19.65 20.13 0.25
C VAL A 329 -18.26 20.45 -0.32
N SER A 330 -17.58 21.45 0.24
CA SER A 330 -16.23 21.85 -0.20
C SER A 330 -15.24 20.68 -0.13
N LEU A 331 -14.28 20.66 -1.06
CA LEU A 331 -13.22 19.65 -1.11
C LEU A 331 -12.53 19.47 0.24
N ASN A 332 -12.28 20.58 0.94
CA ASN A 332 -11.65 20.59 2.25
C ASN A 332 -12.39 19.71 3.26
N TRP A 333 -13.69 19.90 3.43
CA TRP A 333 -14.49 19.13 4.38
C TRP A 333 -14.80 17.72 3.88
N ALA A 334 -15.05 17.55 2.59
CA ALA A 334 -15.32 16.24 2.00
C ALA A 334 -14.13 15.28 2.15
N ARG A 335 -12.90 15.81 2.14
CA ARG A 335 -11.68 15.01 2.36
C ARG A 335 -11.34 14.82 3.84
N LYS A 336 -11.47 15.87 4.65
CA LYS A 336 -11.06 15.83 6.06
C LYS A 336 -12.03 15.10 6.97
N LEU A 337 -13.33 15.34 6.81
CA LEU A 337 -14.33 14.86 7.78
C LEU A 337 -14.34 13.33 7.92
N PRO A 338 -14.27 12.53 6.84
CA PRO A 338 -14.18 11.08 6.98
C PRO A 338 -12.90 10.62 7.70
N VAL A 339 -11.77 11.30 7.46
CA VAL A 339 -10.50 10.97 8.13
C VAL A 339 -10.55 11.32 9.63
N ILE A 340 -11.06 12.50 9.97
CA ILE A 340 -11.22 12.94 11.38
C ILE A 340 -12.18 11.99 12.11
N ALA A 341 -13.35 11.71 11.52
CA ALA A 341 -14.32 10.78 12.08
C ALA A 341 -13.71 9.39 12.27
N GLY A 342 -12.96 8.90 11.26
CA GLY A 342 -12.24 7.64 11.34
C GLY A 342 -11.25 7.61 12.49
N LEU A 343 -10.39 8.62 12.64
CA LEU A 343 -9.40 8.68 13.72
C LEU A 343 -10.07 8.79 15.11
N LEU A 344 -11.15 9.58 15.25
CA LEU A 344 -11.90 9.67 16.49
C LEU A 344 -12.60 8.35 16.85
N MET A 345 -13.18 7.67 15.86
CA MET A 345 -13.76 6.34 16.08
C MET A 345 -12.69 5.31 16.39
N ALA A 346 -11.51 5.37 15.75
CA ALA A 346 -10.40 4.46 16.07
C ALA A 346 -9.89 4.64 17.50
N ALA A 347 -9.96 5.87 18.05
CA ALA A 347 -9.61 6.14 19.44
C ALA A 347 -10.53 5.42 20.44
N THR A 348 -11.71 4.99 20.05
CA THR A 348 -12.60 4.19 20.93
C THR A 348 -12.03 2.83 21.29
N ILE A 349 -10.91 2.41 20.70
CA ILE A 349 -10.24 1.14 21.02
C ILE A 349 -9.94 0.99 22.51
N ALA A 350 -9.65 2.09 23.22
CA ALA A 350 -9.43 2.07 24.67
C ALA A 350 -10.67 1.66 25.46
N LEU A 351 -11.88 1.80 24.92
CA LEU A 351 -13.12 1.37 25.59
C LEU A 351 -13.15 -0.16 25.79
N ALA A 352 -12.38 -0.91 25.00
CA ALA A 352 -12.24 -2.35 25.19
C ALA A 352 -11.72 -2.69 26.60
N ASN A 353 -10.99 -1.79 27.27
CA ASN A 353 -10.50 -2.00 28.63
C ASN A 353 -11.60 -2.00 29.71
N TYR A 354 -12.77 -1.42 29.43
CA TYR A 354 -13.85 -1.18 30.39
C TYR A 354 -15.04 -2.13 30.19
N VAL A 355 -14.90 -3.14 29.34
CA VAL A 355 -15.95 -4.12 29.06
C VAL A 355 -15.41 -5.54 29.24
N ASP A 356 -16.22 -6.39 29.89
CA ASP A 356 -15.87 -7.80 30.14
C ASP A 356 -16.38 -8.73 29.05
N SER A 357 -17.46 -8.35 28.37
CA SER A 357 -18.05 -9.15 27.31
C SER A 357 -17.12 -9.24 26.08
N ILE A 358 -16.70 -10.44 25.75
CA ILE A 358 -15.88 -10.71 24.57
C ILE A 358 -16.55 -10.16 23.28
N ALA A 359 -17.87 -10.31 23.18
CA ALA A 359 -18.61 -9.78 22.02
C ALA A 359 -18.53 -8.26 21.93
N ALA A 360 -18.62 -7.54 23.07
CA ALA A 360 -18.46 -6.09 23.12
C ALA A 360 -17.02 -5.67 22.78
N VAL A 361 -16.02 -6.37 23.31
CA VAL A 361 -14.59 -6.13 22.97
C VAL A 361 -14.39 -6.26 21.46
N ILE A 362 -14.86 -7.35 20.85
CA ILE A 362 -14.71 -7.56 19.39
C ILE A 362 -15.46 -6.50 18.60
N ALA A 363 -16.66 -6.10 19.02
CA ALA A 363 -17.40 -5.02 18.37
C ALA A 363 -16.63 -3.68 18.39
N ILE A 364 -16.04 -3.32 19.55
CA ILE A 364 -15.19 -2.13 19.67
C ILE A 364 -13.97 -2.22 18.76
N LEU A 365 -13.31 -3.37 18.71
CA LEU A 365 -12.15 -3.58 17.85
C LEU A 365 -12.53 -3.53 16.36
N CYS A 366 -13.70 -4.05 15.98
CA CYS A 366 -14.24 -3.93 14.62
C CYS A 366 -14.52 -2.46 14.26
N VAL A 367 -15.11 -1.69 15.16
CA VAL A 367 -15.35 -0.24 14.98
C VAL A 367 -14.02 0.50 14.81
N ALA A 368 -13.04 0.22 15.65
CA ALA A 368 -11.74 0.86 15.59
C ALA A 368 -11.00 0.55 14.27
N TYR A 369 -11.09 -0.69 13.79
CA TYR A 369 -10.40 -1.08 12.56
C TYR A 369 -11.16 -0.69 11.30
N PHE A 370 -12.51 -0.69 11.32
CA PHE A 370 -13.33 -0.06 10.29
C PHE A 370 -12.96 1.42 10.11
N ALA A 371 -12.82 2.12 11.21
CA ALA A 371 -12.49 3.53 11.27
C ALA A 371 -11.07 3.82 10.74
N GLN A 372 -10.11 2.95 11.04
CA GLN A 372 -8.78 2.99 10.45
C GLN A 372 -8.87 2.83 8.92
N GLY A 373 -9.68 1.89 8.42
CA GLY A 373 -9.93 1.73 6.98
C GLY A 373 -10.46 3.01 6.34
N MET A 374 -11.45 3.68 6.95
CA MET A 374 -11.96 4.99 6.45
C MET A 374 -10.85 6.03 6.32
N SER A 375 -9.89 6.03 7.23
CA SER A 375 -8.77 6.99 7.24
C SER A 375 -7.77 6.78 6.09
N ALA A 376 -7.85 5.65 5.36
CA ALA A 376 -7.05 5.41 4.15
C ALA A 376 -7.29 6.45 3.05
N LEU A 377 -8.41 7.19 3.10
CA LEU A 377 -8.67 8.36 2.25
C LEU A 377 -7.55 9.42 2.32
N ALA A 378 -6.75 9.45 3.40
CA ALA A 378 -5.62 10.35 3.57
C ALA A 378 -4.59 10.27 2.43
N TRP A 379 -4.43 9.12 1.77
CA TRP A 379 -3.62 8.98 0.55
C TRP A 379 -4.13 9.86 -0.60
N GLY A 380 -5.45 10.03 -0.72
CA GLY A 380 -6.05 10.95 -1.69
C GLY A 380 -5.69 12.41 -1.37
N ILE A 381 -5.67 12.78 -0.09
CA ILE A 381 -5.30 14.15 0.34
C ILE A 381 -3.86 14.49 -0.06
N VAL A 382 -2.93 13.53 0.02
CA VAL A 382 -1.54 13.74 -0.45
C VAL A 382 -1.53 14.21 -1.91
N SER A 383 -2.33 13.57 -2.76
CA SER A 383 -2.43 13.93 -4.18
C SER A 383 -3.03 15.31 -4.40
N ASP A 384 -3.98 15.72 -3.53
CA ASP A 384 -4.64 17.02 -3.61
C ASP A 384 -3.72 18.17 -3.19
N ILE A 385 -2.82 17.95 -2.19
CA ILE A 385 -1.93 19.00 -1.65
C ILE A 385 -0.53 19.02 -2.26
N ALA A 386 -0.07 17.94 -2.88
CA ALA A 386 1.29 17.83 -3.41
C ALA A 386 1.58 18.91 -4.47
N PRO A 387 2.75 19.58 -4.43
CA PRO A 387 3.17 20.49 -5.50
C PRO A 387 3.25 19.79 -6.85
N LYS A 388 3.06 20.53 -7.94
CA LYS A 388 3.27 20.00 -9.29
C LYS A 388 4.72 19.50 -9.42
N GLY A 389 4.89 18.26 -9.90
CA GLY A 389 6.20 17.62 -10.07
C GLY A 389 6.80 16.98 -8.81
N LEU A 390 6.22 17.17 -7.62
CA LEU A 390 6.70 16.58 -6.35
C LEU A 390 5.73 15.58 -5.71
N LEU A 391 4.77 15.05 -6.47
CA LEU A 391 3.79 14.08 -5.97
C LEU A 391 4.47 12.83 -5.40
N GLY A 392 5.46 12.29 -6.10
CA GLY A 392 6.21 11.11 -5.64
C GLY A 392 6.97 11.39 -4.34
N LEU A 393 7.62 12.55 -4.23
CA LEU A 393 8.32 12.95 -3.00
C LEU A 393 7.35 13.14 -1.83
N SER A 394 6.20 13.80 -2.07
CA SER A 394 5.16 13.99 -1.06
C SER A 394 4.59 12.66 -0.57
N GLY A 395 4.32 11.72 -1.48
CA GLY A 395 3.90 10.36 -1.14
C GLY A 395 4.96 9.58 -0.38
N GLY A 396 6.24 9.73 -0.75
CA GLY A 396 7.37 9.13 -0.04
C GLY A 396 7.51 9.62 1.40
N ILE A 397 7.40 10.93 1.63
CA ILE A 397 7.42 11.52 2.98
C ILE A 397 6.22 11.02 3.80
N PHE A 398 5.03 11.00 3.22
CA PHE A 398 3.83 10.49 3.88
C PHE A 398 3.97 9.01 4.28
N ASN A 399 4.53 8.18 3.39
CA ASN A 399 4.82 6.78 3.66
C ASN A 399 5.91 6.56 4.71
N LEU A 400 6.89 7.48 4.80
CA LEU A 400 7.91 7.44 5.85
C LEU A 400 7.28 7.50 7.24
N PHE A 401 6.26 8.35 7.44
CA PHE A 401 5.55 8.43 8.72
C PHE A 401 4.68 7.18 9.00
N ALA A 402 4.13 6.54 7.96
CA ALA A 402 3.48 5.24 8.10
C ALA A 402 4.46 4.18 8.62
N ASN A 403 5.66 4.13 8.05
CA ASN A 403 6.69 3.18 8.47
C ASN A 403 7.29 3.51 9.84
N ALA A 404 7.37 4.79 10.21
CA ALA A 404 7.74 5.21 11.56
C ALA A 404 6.78 4.66 12.61
N ALA A 405 5.48 4.59 12.32
CA ALA A 405 4.51 3.90 13.19
C ALA A 405 4.83 2.40 13.32
N GLY A 406 5.26 1.76 12.23
CA GLY A 406 5.71 0.36 12.25
C GLY A 406 6.95 0.12 13.12
N ILE A 407 7.76 1.15 13.34
CA ILE A 407 8.91 1.10 14.26
C ILE A 407 8.46 1.36 15.70
N VAL A 408 7.77 2.47 15.93
CA VAL A 408 7.47 2.97 17.28
C VAL A 408 6.40 2.15 17.97
N THR A 409 5.31 1.83 17.27
CA THR A 409 4.12 1.24 17.89
C THR A 409 4.37 -0.14 18.50
N PRO A 410 4.99 -1.13 17.80
CA PRO A 410 5.21 -2.43 18.41
C PRO A 410 6.18 -2.36 19.59
N LEU A 411 7.20 -1.49 19.48
CA LEU A 411 8.19 -1.29 20.53
C LEU A 411 7.56 -0.71 21.80
N VAL A 412 6.78 0.36 21.66
CA VAL A 412 6.12 1.02 22.79
C VAL A 412 5.11 0.08 23.46
N ILE A 413 4.31 -0.65 22.67
CA ILE A 413 3.37 -1.65 23.24
C ILE A 413 4.13 -2.74 23.97
N GLY A 414 5.21 -3.27 23.39
CA GLY A 414 6.04 -4.29 24.02
C GLY A 414 6.65 -3.83 25.35
N LEU A 415 7.15 -2.60 25.42
CA LEU A 415 7.66 -2.00 26.65
C LEU A 415 6.57 -1.82 27.71
N ILE A 416 5.40 -1.31 27.30
CA ILE A 416 4.25 -1.13 28.20
C ILE A 416 3.81 -2.48 28.79
N VAL A 417 3.59 -3.47 27.94
CA VAL A 417 3.13 -4.81 28.38
C VAL A 417 4.21 -5.49 29.23
N ASN A 418 5.48 -5.33 28.90
CA ASN A 418 6.58 -5.85 29.72
C ASN A 418 6.64 -5.22 31.13
N ALA A 419 6.35 -3.92 31.23
CA ALA A 419 6.40 -3.20 32.50
C ALA A 419 5.15 -3.39 33.35
N THR A 420 3.98 -3.56 32.74
CA THR A 420 2.67 -3.57 33.44
C THR A 420 2.01 -4.93 33.51
N GLY A 421 2.45 -5.88 32.67
CA GLY A 421 1.80 -7.18 32.51
C GLY A 421 0.42 -7.13 31.83
N SER A 422 -0.02 -5.96 31.31
CA SER A 422 -1.36 -5.75 30.79
C SER A 422 -1.38 -4.89 29.53
N PHE A 423 -2.38 -5.10 28.67
CA PHE A 423 -2.61 -4.30 27.47
C PHE A 423 -3.42 -3.02 27.71
N VAL A 424 -3.88 -2.75 28.93
CA VAL A 424 -4.70 -1.57 29.25
C VAL A 424 -4.04 -0.27 28.78
N TYR A 425 -2.79 -0.05 29.17
CA TYR A 425 -2.04 1.15 28.76
C TYR A 425 -1.60 1.10 27.29
N ALA A 426 -1.48 -0.09 26.70
CA ALA A 426 -1.18 -0.24 25.28
C ALA A 426 -2.35 0.24 24.41
N LEU A 427 -3.59 -0.13 24.74
CA LEU A 427 -4.78 0.37 24.05
C LEU A 427 -4.99 1.87 24.30
N ALA A 428 -4.70 2.37 25.53
CA ALA A 428 -4.72 3.80 25.84
C ALA A 428 -3.69 4.57 24.99
N PHE A 429 -2.49 4.02 24.78
CA PHE A 429 -1.47 4.59 23.88
C PHE A 429 -1.98 4.70 22.44
N ILE A 430 -2.57 3.66 21.88
CA ILE A 430 -3.15 3.69 20.52
C ILE A 430 -4.26 4.75 20.45
N SER A 431 -5.13 4.80 21.44
CA SER A 431 -6.19 5.82 21.53
C SER A 431 -5.62 7.24 21.56
N ALA A 432 -4.59 7.50 22.38
CA ALA A 432 -3.94 8.81 22.44
C ALA A 432 -3.29 9.20 21.10
N VAL A 433 -2.62 8.26 20.45
CA VAL A 433 -2.01 8.49 19.13
C VAL A 433 -3.06 8.80 18.07
N THR A 434 -4.19 8.08 18.06
CA THR A 434 -5.27 8.34 17.08
C THR A 434 -5.98 9.66 17.35
N LEU A 435 -6.16 10.06 18.63
CA LEU A 435 -6.64 11.39 19.00
C LEU A 435 -5.67 12.48 18.54
N MET A 436 -4.38 12.30 18.74
CA MET A 436 -3.36 13.23 18.22
C MET A 436 -3.47 13.39 16.70
N GLY A 437 -3.69 12.29 15.96
CA GLY A 437 -3.94 12.32 14.53
C GLY A 437 -5.20 13.12 14.18
N ALA A 438 -6.31 12.91 14.86
CA ALA A 438 -7.56 13.65 14.65
C ALA A 438 -7.39 15.15 14.92
N LEU A 439 -6.74 15.51 16.04
CA LEU A 439 -6.42 16.89 16.38
C LEU A 439 -5.49 17.55 15.34
N SER A 440 -4.55 16.78 14.78
CA SER A 440 -3.70 17.28 13.71
C SER A 440 -4.51 17.65 12.46
N TYR A 441 -5.49 16.83 12.06
CA TYR A 441 -6.38 17.17 10.94
C TYR A 441 -7.28 18.38 11.23
N LEU A 442 -7.71 18.57 12.47
CA LEU A 442 -8.54 19.70 12.87
C LEU A 442 -7.75 21.02 12.92
N PHE A 443 -6.56 21.02 13.50
CA PHE A 443 -5.85 22.25 13.86
C PHE A 443 -4.58 22.52 13.04
N VAL A 444 -3.88 21.46 12.58
CA VAL A 444 -2.59 21.60 11.88
C VAL A 444 -2.75 21.60 10.36
N VAL A 445 -3.52 20.68 9.79
CA VAL A 445 -3.60 20.47 8.32
C VAL A 445 -4.07 21.73 7.59
N GLY A 446 -4.91 22.59 8.18
CA GLY A 446 -5.44 23.77 7.47
C GLY A 446 -6.29 23.40 6.25
N ASP A 447 -6.43 24.27 5.27
CA ASP A 447 -7.20 24.00 4.04
C ASP A 447 -6.46 23.04 3.12
N ILE A 448 -7.21 22.12 2.51
CA ILE A 448 -6.69 21.23 1.46
C ILE A 448 -6.57 22.03 0.16
N LYS A 449 -5.36 22.57 -0.06
CA LYS A 449 -4.97 23.32 -1.26
C LYS A 449 -3.59 22.86 -1.69
N ARG A 450 -3.33 22.90 -2.99
CA ARG A 450 -2.01 22.54 -3.51
C ARG A 450 -0.93 23.44 -2.93
N ILE A 451 0.12 22.85 -2.40
CA ILE A 451 1.25 23.55 -1.80
C ILE A 451 2.04 24.24 -2.93
N VAL A 452 2.30 25.53 -2.79
CA VAL A 452 3.17 26.30 -3.69
C VAL A 452 4.49 26.53 -2.95
N LEU A 453 5.57 25.97 -3.48
CA LEU A 453 6.91 26.19 -2.93
C LEU A 453 7.55 27.39 -3.65
N ALA A 454 8.03 28.37 -2.90
CA ALA A 454 8.57 29.64 -3.40
C ALA A 454 9.75 29.48 -4.39
N ASN A 455 10.37 28.30 -4.47
CA ASN A 455 11.52 28.01 -5.33
C ASN A 455 11.19 27.19 -6.59
N ALA A 456 9.91 26.84 -6.85
CA ALA A 456 9.55 26.01 -8.00
C ALA A 456 9.40 26.82 -9.31
N ASP A 457 9.17 28.13 -9.23
CA ASP A 457 8.92 28.96 -10.40
C ASP A 457 10.19 29.47 -11.10
N SER A 458 11.38 29.36 -10.49
CA SER A 458 12.63 29.82 -11.10
C SER A 458 13.29 28.85 -12.09
N SER A 459 12.71 27.65 -12.28
CA SER A 459 13.24 26.63 -13.19
C SER A 459 12.40 26.41 -14.45
N LEU A 460 11.32 27.20 -14.63
CA LEU A 460 10.42 27.15 -15.79
C LEU A 460 10.46 28.45 -16.63
N SER A 461 11.38 29.39 -16.30
CA SER A 461 11.68 30.58 -17.12
C SER A 461 12.90 30.37 -18.00
#